data_df17d0f16640a47259ff10bbcffd7311
#
_entry.id   df17d0f16640a47259ff10bbcffd7311
#
_cell.length_a   1.000
_cell.length_b   1.000
_cell.length_c   1.000
_cell.angle_alpha   90.00
_cell.angle_beta   90.00
_cell.angle_gamma   90.00
#
_symmetry.space_group_name_H-M   'P 1'
#
loop_
_entity.id
_entity.type
_entity.pdbx_description
1 polymer ?
#
loop_
_entity_poly.entity_id
_entity_poly.type
_entity_poly.pdbx_seq_one_letter_code
_entity_poly.pdbx_strand_id
1 'polypeptide(L)'
;MLAEMGVRVWAPKPAASAAAPEPVPERPAAHPAAAPLAPQTPAAPAPVAAPAAARPPVTASARPVNPAPAPARVAAALASLPAGIEQMDWPALREAVAGCRACGLCEGRKHTVFGTGSTPADWLIVGEAPGEHEDLQGEPFVGAAGQLLDNMLRAVGSSRTGEGAQGAYITNVLKCRPPANRNPQSAEVAQCAHYLARQVALVQPKVIIAMGRFAVQALLQSNEPIGKLRGQVHRYQGVPVIVTYHPAYLLRTPSDKGKAWADLCLAMETVDTPLRR
;
A
#
# COMPACT_ATOMS: atom_id res chain seq x y z
N MET A 1 11.19 -12.90 11.26
CA MET A 1 10.07 -12.51 10.38
C MET A 1 9.43 -11.18 10.77
N LEU A 2 8.74 -11.01 11.93
CA LEU A 2 8.17 -9.69 12.29
C LEU A 2 9.22 -8.60 12.46
N ALA A 3 10.41 -8.94 12.95
CA ALA A 3 11.54 -8.03 13.08
C ALA A 3 12.04 -7.48 11.73
N GLU A 4 12.01 -8.29 10.67
CA GLU A 4 12.40 -7.89 9.30
C GLU A 4 11.43 -6.86 8.70
N MET A 5 10.17 -6.91 9.12
CA MET A 5 9.17 -5.89 8.79
C MET A 5 9.24 -4.65 9.70
N GLY A 6 10.26 -4.54 10.57
CA GLY A 6 10.43 -3.44 11.50
C GLY A 6 9.43 -3.44 12.68
N VAL A 7 8.82 -4.59 12.98
CA VAL A 7 7.96 -4.75 14.15
C VAL A 7 8.82 -5.24 15.32
N ARG A 8 8.97 -4.40 16.38
CA ARG A 8 9.61 -4.85 17.60
C ARG A 8 8.64 -5.74 18.39
N VAL A 9 8.94 -7.03 18.47
CA VAL A 9 8.21 -7.97 19.31
C VAL A 9 8.85 -7.94 20.68
N TRP A 10 8.08 -7.57 21.72
CA TRP A 10 8.51 -7.70 23.08
C TRP A 10 8.44 -9.18 23.47
N ALA A 11 9.57 -9.82 23.69
CA ALA A 11 9.64 -11.15 24.30
C ALA A 11 9.89 -10.99 25.80
N PRO A 12 9.13 -11.64 26.70
CA PRO A 12 9.47 -11.69 28.11
C PRO A 12 10.90 -12.22 28.26
N LYS A 13 11.71 -11.51 29.04
CA LYS A 13 13.04 -12.01 29.39
C LYS A 13 12.85 -13.38 30.06
N PRO A 14 13.55 -14.45 29.62
CA PRO A 14 13.43 -15.73 30.29
C PRO A 14 13.72 -15.53 31.77
N ALA A 15 12.83 -16.00 32.64
CA ALA A 15 13.03 -15.97 34.09
C ALA A 15 14.36 -16.66 34.39
N ALA A 16 15.29 -15.92 35.02
CA ALA A 16 16.53 -16.51 35.48
C ALA A 16 16.16 -17.68 36.42
N SER A 17 16.70 -18.84 36.12
CA SER A 17 16.57 -20.04 36.95
C SER A 17 16.82 -19.66 38.39
N ALA A 18 15.87 -19.95 39.29
CA ALA A 18 15.95 -19.66 40.70
C ALA A 18 17.19 -20.35 41.29
N ALA A 19 18.20 -19.59 41.61
CA ALA A 19 19.25 -20.01 42.53
C ALA A 19 18.63 -20.09 43.93
N ALA A 20 19.03 -21.11 44.69
CA ALA A 20 18.55 -21.39 46.02
C ALA A 20 18.74 -20.18 46.96
N PRO A 21 17.83 -19.99 47.94
CA PRO A 21 17.90 -18.82 48.85
C PRO A 21 19.05 -18.96 49.83
N GLU A 22 19.94 -17.95 49.84
CA GLU A 22 20.87 -17.75 50.96
C GLU A 22 20.14 -17.17 52.18
N PRO A 23 20.58 -17.47 53.43
CA PRO A 23 19.86 -17.08 54.62
C PRO A 23 19.98 -15.57 54.89
N VAL A 24 18.82 -14.98 55.18
CA VAL A 24 18.65 -13.55 55.51
C VAL A 24 19.13 -13.25 56.91
N PRO A 25 19.99 -12.26 57.16
CA PRO A 25 20.26 -11.75 58.52
C PRO A 25 19.08 -10.91 59.02
N GLU A 26 18.71 -11.19 60.26
CA GLU A 26 17.65 -10.57 61.03
C GLU A 26 17.87 -9.06 61.24
N ARG A 27 16.88 -8.25 60.95
CA ARG A 27 16.90 -6.79 61.10
C ARG A 27 16.05 -6.38 62.32
N PRO A 28 16.56 -5.52 63.22
CA PRO A 28 15.82 -5.08 64.41
C PRO A 28 14.65 -4.16 64.11
N ALA A 29 13.68 -4.20 65.01
CA ALA A 29 12.37 -3.57 64.97
C ALA A 29 12.39 -2.05 65.21
N ALA A 30 11.34 -1.44 64.68
CA ALA A 30 10.53 -0.31 65.16
C ALA A 30 11.09 1.12 64.91
N HIS A 31 10.30 1.92 64.20
CA HIS A 31 9.68 3.15 64.73
C HIS A 31 8.53 3.66 63.82
N PRO A 32 7.69 4.62 64.24
CA PRO A 32 6.24 4.49 64.14
C PRO A 32 5.58 5.27 63.01
N ALA A 33 4.32 4.99 62.84
CA ALA A 33 3.37 5.49 61.88
C ALA A 33 3.31 7.03 61.73
N ALA A 34 3.30 7.51 60.49
CA ALA A 34 2.81 8.83 60.12
C ALA A 34 1.42 8.70 59.47
N ALA A 35 0.51 9.57 59.88
CA ALA A 35 -0.91 9.61 59.58
C ALA A 35 -1.24 9.84 58.10
N PRO A 36 -2.40 9.41 57.63
CA PRO A 36 -2.83 9.58 56.24
C PRO A 36 -3.29 11.01 55.95
N LEU A 37 -2.73 11.59 54.87
CA LEU A 37 -3.22 12.84 54.28
C LEU A 37 -4.49 12.59 53.50
N ALA A 38 -5.51 13.38 53.77
CA ALA A 38 -6.82 13.38 53.13
C ALA A 38 -6.74 13.73 51.63
N PRO A 39 -7.62 13.19 50.78
CA PRO A 39 -7.65 13.50 49.34
C PRO A 39 -8.16 14.93 49.10
N GLN A 40 -7.37 15.71 48.38
CA GLN A 40 -7.82 17.02 47.87
C GLN A 40 -8.62 16.83 46.61
N THR A 41 -9.85 17.28 46.64
CA THR A 41 -10.78 17.40 45.51
C THR A 41 -10.29 18.50 44.56
N PRO A 42 -10.17 18.27 43.24
CA PRO A 42 -9.90 19.35 42.30
C PRO A 42 -11.15 20.22 42.10
N ALA A 43 -10.94 21.52 42.26
CA ALA A 43 -11.96 22.56 42.04
C ALA A 43 -12.34 22.67 40.56
N ALA A 44 -13.64 22.77 40.29
CA ALA A 44 -14.16 22.98 38.95
C ALA A 44 -13.77 24.37 38.41
N PRO A 45 -13.44 24.53 37.12
CA PRO A 45 -13.26 25.87 36.56
C PRO A 45 -14.59 26.59 36.35
N ALA A 46 -14.58 27.88 36.71
CA ALA A 46 -15.70 28.80 36.53
C ALA A 46 -15.99 29.09 35.05
N PRO A 47 -17.25 29.40 34.70
CA PRO A 47 -17.65 29.72 33.31
C PRO A 47 -17.14 31.10 32.89
N VAL A 48 -16.38 31.15 31.81
CA VAL A 48 -15.96 32.40 31.16
C VAL A 48 -17.10 32.89 30.27
N ALA A 49 -17.62 34.09 30.57
CA ALA A 49 -18.61 34.78 29.80
C ALA A 49 -18.05 35.20 28.42
N ALA A 50 -18.79 34.91 27.36
CA ALA A 50 -18.50 35.39 26.01
C ALA A 50 -18.95 36.86 25.84
N PRO A 51 -18.16 37.73 25.22
CA PRO A 51 -18.68 39.00 24.72
C PRO A 51 -19.25 38.82 23.30
N ALA A 52 -20.52 39.12 23.15
CA ALA A 52 -21.19 39.27 21.87
C ALA A 52 -20.65 40.54 21.18
N ALA A 53 -19.94 40.39 20.07
CA ALA A 53 -19.66 41.47 19.15
C ALA A 53 -20.39 41.21 17.83
N ALA A 54 -21.40 42.05 17.57
CA ALA A 54 -22.16 42.12 16.33
C ALA A 54 -21.22 42.53 15.16
N ARG A 55 -21.10 41.67 14.14
CA ARG A 55 -20.48 42.03 12.86
C ARG A 55 -21.52 42.68 11.94
N PRO A 56 -21.20 43.79 11.27
CA PRO A 56 -22.09 44.40 10.27
C PRO A 56 -22.15 43.50 9.00
N PRO A 57 -23.25 43.58 8.23
CA PRO A 57 -23.40 42.79 7.02
C PRO A 57 -22.45 43.28 5.93
N VAL A 58 -21.56 42.40 5.48
CA VAL A 58 -20.70 42.63 4.30
C VAL A 58 -21.56 42.37 3.07
N THR A 59 -21.88 43.43 2.34
CA THR A 59 -22.45 43.31 0.99
C THR A 59 -21.43 42.68 0.08
N ALA A 60 -21.70 41.44 -0.34
CA ALA A 60 -20.88 40.71 -1.32
C ALA A 60 -21.05 41.36 -2.70
N SER A 61 -20.08 42.18 -3.07
CA SER A 61 -19.89 42.60 -4.47
C SER A 61 -19.44 41.38 -5.26
N ALA A 62 -20.29 40.81 -6.08
CA ALA A 62 -20.00 39.72 -6.99
C ALA A 62 -19.02 40.24 -8.06
N ARG A 63 -17.74 39.90 -7.93
CA ARG A 63 -16.80 39.98 -9.06
C ARG A 63 -17.23 38.96 -10.12
N PRO A 64 -17.30 39.34 -11.39
CA PRO A 64 -17.57 38.37 -12.46
C PRO A 64 -16.45 37.31 -12.47
N VAL A 65 -16.81 36.08 -12.15
CA VAL A 65 -15.93 34.94 -12.34
C VAL A 65 -15.82 34.69 -13.84
N ASN A 66 -14.68 35.07 -14.40
CA ASN A 66 -14.36 34.72 -15.76
C ASN A 66 -14.37 33.18 -15.85
N PRO A 67 -15.16 32.55 -16.73
CA PRO A 67 -15.14 31.09 -16.85
C PRO A 67 -13.75 30.67 -17.28
N ALA A 68 -13.12 29.80 -16.49
CA ALA A 68 -11.87 29.15 -16.85
C ALA A 68 -12.00 28.52 -18.25
N PRO A 69 -11.00 28.63 -19.13
CA PRO A 69 -11.09 28.03 -20.46
C PRO A 69 -11.32 26.52 -20.31
N ALA A 70 -12.42 26.07 -20.91
CA ALA A 70 -12.81 24.67 -20.94
C ALA A 70 -11.67 23.79 -21.47
N PRO A 71 -11.57 22.53 -21.03
CA PRO A 71 -10.51 21.60 -21.42
C PRO A 71 -10.74 21.04 -22.84
N ALA A 72 -10.83 21.91 -23.83
CA ALA A 72 -11.03 21.51 -25.24
C ALA A 72 -9.75 21.01 -25.94
N ARG A 73 -8.58 21.09 -25.30
CA ARG A 73 -7.30 20.67 -25.91
C ARG A 73 -6.85 19.24 -25.57
N VAL A 74 -7.48 18.57 -24.59
CA VAL A 74 -7.05 17.22 -24.20
C VAL A 74 -7.68 16.14 -25.08
N ALA A 75 -8.81 16.40 -25.70
CA ALA A 75 -9.53 15.39 -26.50
C ALA A 75 -8.87 15.05 -27.86
N ALA A 76 -8.00 15.92 -28.37
CA ALA A 76 -7.38 15.74 -29.69
C ALA A 76 -6.03 15.00 -29.69
N ALA A 77 -5.46 14.69 -28.51
CA ALA A 77 -4.11 14.10 -28.35
C ALA A 77 -4.11 12.66 -27.83
N LEU A 78 -5.24 12.09 -27.50
CA LEU A 78 -5.31 10.70 -27.02
C LEU A 78 -5.25 9.74 -28.21
N ALA A 79 -4.13 9.01 -28.31
CA ALA A 79 -4.03 7.91 -29.26
C ALA A 79 -4.87 6.73 -28.73
N SER A 80 -5.47 5.98 -29.64
CA SER A 80 -6.07 4.69 -29.29
C SER A 80 -4.99 3.74 -28.76
N LEU A 81 -5.38 2.80 -27.90
CA LEU A 81 -4.50 1.70 -27.51
C LEU A 81 -4.05 0.92 -28.75
N PRO A 82 -2.82 0.39 -28.77
CA PRO A 82 -2.38 -0.51 -29.81
C PRO A 82 -3.33 -1.71 -29.92
N ALA A 83 -3.61 -2.14 -31.14
CA ALA A 83 -4.37 -3.39 -31.37
C ALA A 83 -3.53 -4.60 -30.95
N GLY A 84 -4.19 -5.67 -30.48
CA GLY A 84 -3.53 -6.95 -30.20
C GLY A 84 -2.68 -6.99 -28.93
N ILE A 85 -2.90 -6.10 -27.97
CA ILE A 85 -2.17 -6.11 -26.67
C ILE A 85 -2.24 -7.48 -26.02
N GLU A 86 -3.37 -8.16 -26.12
CA GLU A 86 -3.61 -9.49 -25.55
C GLU A 86 -2.75 -10.60 -26.16
N GLN A 87 -2.11 -10.35 -27.30
CA GLN A 87 -1.23 -11.30 -28.00
C GLN A 87 0.24 -10.94 -27.95
N MET A 88 0.59 -9.72 -27.44
CA MET A 88 1.99 -9.25 -27.37
C MET A 88 2.82 -10.15 -26.44
N ASP A 89 4.05 -10.42 -26.83
CA ASP A 89 5.09 -10.96 -25.95
C ASP A 89 5.70 -9.87 -25.03
N TRP A 90 6.65 -10.21 -24.19
CA TRP A 90 7.27 -9.26 -23.27
C TRP A 90 7.95 -8.06 -23.95
N PRO A 91 8.80 -8.25 -24.98
CA PRO A 91 9.43 -7.13 -25.69
C PRO A 91 8.41 -6.20 -26.31
N ALA A 92 7.44 -6.72 -27.09
CA ALA A 92 6.40 -5.93 -27.73
C ALA A 92 5.51 -5.19 -26.72
N LEU A 93 5.12 -5.85 -25.62
CA LEU A 93 4.33 -5.23 -24.57
C LEU A 93 5.08 -4.09 -23.87
N ARG A 94 6.37 -4.26 -23.61
CA ARG A 94 7.24 -3.22 -23.01
C ARG A 94 7.35 -2.01 -23.92
N GLU A 95 7.56 -2.22 -25.21
CA GLU A 95 7.61 -1.16 -26.22
C GLU A 95 6.27 -0.43 -26.33
N ALA A 96 5.17 -1.16 -26.39
CA ALA A 96 3.82 -0.59 -26.42
C ALA A 96 3.52 0.28 -25.21
N VAL A 97 3.95 -0.11 -24.00
CA VAL A 97 3.82 0.70 -22.78
C VAL A 97 4.73 1.93 -22.84
N ALA A 98 5.97 1.79 -23.30
CA ALA A 98 6.91 2.90 -23.40
C ALA A 98 6.40 4.01 -24.33
N GLY A 99 5.83 3.59 -25.47
CA GLY A 99 5.24 4.51 -26.46
C GLY A 99 3.80 4.95 -26.19
N CYS A 100 3.15 4.44 -25.12
CA CYS A 100 1.72 4.66 -24.87
C CYS A 100 1.35 6.14 -24.71
N ARG A 101 0.30 6.57 -25.41
CA ARG A 101 -0.29 7.92 -25.33
C ARG A 101 -1.83 7.87 -25.20
N ALA A 102 -2.36 6.79 -24.64
CA ALA A 102 -3.80 6.56 -24.56
C ALA A 102 -4.52 7.36 -23.47
N CYS A 103 -3.79 8.05 -22.59
CA CYS A 103 -4.38 8.95 -21.58
C CYS A 103 -3.44 10.13 -21.29
N GLY A 104 -3.97 11.19 -20.65
CA GLY A 104 -3.22 12.42 -20.36
C GLY A 104 -2.00 12.27 -19.43
N LEU A 105 -1.84 11.11 -18.76
CA LEU A 105 -0.66 10.86 -17.92
C LEU A 105 0.65 10.79 -18.72
N CYS A 106 0.57 10.53 -20.01
CA CYS A 106 1.75 10.50 -20.87
C CYS A 106 2.46 11.86 -21.03
N GLU A 107 1.77 12.97 -20.77
CA GLU A 107 2.31 14.31 -20.93
C GLU A 107 3.26 14.72 -19.81
N GLY A 108 2.99 14.25 -18.59
CA GLY A 108 3.74 14.63 -17.38
C GLY A 108 4.76 13.63 -16.89
N ARG A 109 4.81 12.42 -17.44
CA ARG A 109 5.76 11.38 -17.02
C ARG A 109 7.17 11.65 -17.52
N LYS A 110 8.16 11.24 -16.74
CA LYS A 110 9.57 11.15 -17.18
C LYS A 110 9.82 9.82 -17.87
N HIS A 111 9.43 8.74 -17.18
CA HIS A 111 9.51 7.37 -17.69
C HIS A 111 8.18 6.64 -17.49
N THR A 112 7.95 5.62 -18.31
CA THR A 112 6.94 4.62 -18.00
C THR A 112 7.50 3.62 -16.99
N VAL A 113 6.71 3.23 -16.03
CA VAL A 113 7.06 2.22 -15.04
C VAL A 113 6.35 0.92 -15.41
N PHE A 114 7.03 0.11 -16.21
CA PHE A 114 6.45 -1.12 -16.76
C PHE A 114 6.25 -2.19 -15.69
N GLY A 115 7.27 -2.43 -14.91
CA GLY A 115 7.37 -3.47 -13.89
C GLY A 115 8.80 -3.99 -13.81
N THR A 116 9.09 -4.74 -12.75
CA THR A 116 10.40 -5.36 -12.50
C THR A 116 10.23 -6.72 -11.83
N GLY A 117 11.20 -7.58 -12.00
CA GLY A 117 11.22 -8.90 -11.38
C GLY A 117 11.33 -10.04 -12.38
N SER A 118 11.29 -11.26 -11.87
CA SER A 118 11.42 -12.49 -12.65
C SER A 118 10.17 -12.78 -13.48
N THR A 119 10.38 -13.43 -14.60
CA THR A 119 9.32 -13.98 -15.46
C THR A 119 9.74 -15.34 -16.02
N PRO A 120 9.04 -16.43 -15.71
CA PRO A 120 7.84 -16.50 -14.86
C PRO A 120 8.15 -16.29 -13.38
N ALA A 121 7.13 -15.90 -12.60
CA ALA A 121 7.21 -15.72 -11.14
C ALA A 121 5.95 -16.26 -10.46
N ASP A 122 6.10 -16.94 -9.33
CA ASP A 122 4.96 -17.44 -8.56
C ASP A 122 4.15 -16.30 -7.91
N TRP A 123 4.80 -15.18 -7.59
CA TRP A 123 4.21 -14.01 -6.95
C TRP A 123 4.11 -12.84 -7.91
N LEU A 124 2.92 -12.28 -8.07
CA LEU A 124 2.68 -11.02 -8.77
C LEU A 124 2.19 -9.96 -7.79
N ILE A 125 2.97 -8.91 -7.62
CA ILE A 125 2.65 -7.78 -6.76
C ILE A 125 2.07 -6.65 -7.61
N VAL A 126 0.87 -6.20 -7.26
CA VAL A 126 0.18 -5.11 -7.97
C VAL A 126 -0.09 -3.96 -7.01
N GLY A 127 0.58 -2.83 -7.26
CA GLY A 127 0.35 -1.56 -6.57
C GLY A 127 -0.59 -0.64 -7.35
N GLU A 128 -0.67 0.62 -6.91
CA GLU A 128 -1.57 1.63 -7.46
C GLU A 128 -0.99 2.29 -8.72
N ALA A 129 0.05 3.09 -8.55
CA ALA A 129 0.65 3.95 -9.57
C ALA A 129 2.09 4.29 -9.19
N PRO A 130 2.93 4.69 -10.16
CA PRO A 130 4.25 5.22 -9.88
C PRO A 130 4.18 6.53 -9.08
N GLY A 131 5.07 6.69 -8.11
CA GLY A 131 5.37 7.95 -7.45
C GLY A 131 6.49 8.71 -8.18
N GLU A 132 7.02 9.74 -7.53
CA GLU A 132 8.06 10.58 -8.12
C GLU A 132 9.38 9.85 -8.36
N HIS A 133 9.82 9.08 -7.39
CA HIS A 133 11.07 8.31 -7.50
C HIS A 133 10.95 7.22 -8.56
N GLU A 134 9.80 6.58 -8.64
CA GLU A 134 9.50 5.55 -9.63
C GLU A 134 9.48 6.15 -11.05
N ASP A 135 8.88 7.33 -11.21
CA ASP A 135 8.84 8.05 -12.50
C ASP A 135 10.24 8.48 -12.97
N LEU A 136 11.13 8.85 -12.03
CA LEU A 136 12.52 9.22 -12.35
C LEU A 136 13.39 8.01 -12.69
N GLN A 137 13.17 6.86 -12.06
CA GLN A 137 14.01 5.66 -12.22
C GLN A 137 13.45 4.67 -13.24
N GLY A 138 12.15 4.74 -13.56
CA GLY A 138 11.48 3.78 -14.44
C GLY A 138 11.16 2.43 -13.78
N GLU A 139 11.37 2.30 -12.46
CA GLU A 139 11.12 1.07 -11.71
C GLU A 139 10.04 1.25 -10.64
N PRO A 140 9.16 0.23 -10.40
CA PRO A 140 8.14 0.31 -9.37
C PRO A 140 8.74 0.10 -7.97
N PHE A 141 8.17 0.78 -6.98
CA PHE A 141 8.51 0.59 -5.56
C PHE A 141 10.00 0.78 -5.25
N VAL A 142 10.56 1.95 -5.55
CA VAL A 142 11.99 2.27 -5.30
C VAL A 142 12.22 3.10 -4.03
N GLY A 143 11.24 3.80 -3.50
CA GLY A 143 11.37 4.59 -2.27
C GLY A 143 11.20 3.76 -0.98
N ALA A 144 10.93 4.44 0.14
CA ALA A 144 10.74 3.80 1.46
C ALA A 144 9.63 2.74 1.45
N ALA A 145 8.56 2.95 0.66
CA ALA A 145 7.51 1.96 0.46
C ALA A 145 8.03 0.69 -0.24
N GLY A 146 8.95 0.86 -1.19
CA GLY A 146 9.62 -0.24 -1.88
C GLY A 146 10.55 -1.03 -0.96
N GLN A 147 11.33 -0.36 -0.12
CA GLN A 147 12.16 -1.03 0.89
C GLN A 147 11.32 -1.88 1.86
N LEU A 148 10.15 -1.36 2.28
CA LEU A 148 9.23 -2.16 3.10
C LEU A 148 8.69 -3.36 2.31
N LEU A 149 8.31 -3.17 1.04
CA LEU A 149 7.88 -4.28 0.17
C LEU A 149 8.96 -5.35 0.04
N ASP A 150 10.22 -4.96 -0.19
CA ASP A 150 11.34 -5.91 -0.29
C ASP A 150 11.52 -6.72 1.00
N ASN A 151 11.34 -6.07 2.17
CA ASN A 151 11.38 -6.76 3.46
C ASN A 151 10.18 -7.71 3.63
N MET A 152 9.00 -7.32 3.16
CA MET A 152 7.80 -8.17 3.17
C MET A 152 8.00 -9.41 2.29
N LEU A 153 8.53 -9.24 1.08
CA LEU A 153 8.85 -10.35 0.17
C LEU A 153 9.91 -11.28 0.76
N ARG A 154 11.00 -10.73 1.30
CA ARG A 154 12.05 -11.53 1.97
C ARG A 154 11.50 -12.36 3.12
N ALA A 155 10.55 -11.82 3.89
CA ALA A 155 9.94 -12.53 5.00
C ALA A 155 9.12 -13.76 4.56
N VAL A 156 8.64 -13.79 3.32
CA VAL A 156 7.95 -14.95 2.71
C VAL A 156 8.85 -15.78 1.79
N GLY A 157 10.17 -15.55 1.81
CA GLY A 157 11.13 -16.30 1.00
C GLY A 157 11.16 -15.90 -0.47
N SER A 158 10.62 -14.74 -0.83
CA SER A 158 10.58 -14.22 -2.21
C SER A 158 11.37 -12.92 -2.36
N SER A 159 11.71 -12.54 -3.58
CA SER A 159 12.36 -11.24 -3.86
C SER A 159 12.13 -10.79 -5.31
N ARG A 160 12.33 -9.48 -5.57
CA ARG A 160 12.29 -8.94 -6.94
C ARG A 160 13.46 -9.42 -7.83
N THR A 161 14.54 -9.91 -7.22
CA THR A 161 15.71 -10.43 -7.91
C THR A 161 15.80 -11.96 -7.88
N GLY A 162 14.84 -12.63 -7.21
CA GLY A 162 14.75 -14.08 -7.18
C GLY A 162 14.22 -14.63 -8.50
N GLU A 163 14.38 -15.94 -8.71
CA GLU A 163 13.91 -16.65 -9.89
C GLU A 163 12.92 -17.76 -9.51
N GLY A 164 12.04 -18.11 -10.43
CA GLY A 164 11.04 -19.17 -10.25
C GLY A 164 10.17 -18.98 -9.00
N ALA A 165 10.15 -19.96 -8.12
CA ALA A 165 9.35 -19.95 -6.88
C ALA A 165 9.79 -18.86 -5.88
N GLN A 166 11.05 -18.42 -5.95
CA GLN A 166 11.57 -17.33 -5.12
C GLN A 166 11.46 -15.96 -5.81
N GLY A 167 10.99 -15.92 -7.05
CA GLY A 167 10.81 -14.71 -7.82
C GLY A 167 9.47 -14.03 -7.54
N ALA A 168 9.51 -12.69 -7.53
CA ALA A 168 8.31 -11.87 -7.58
C ALA A 168 8.39 -10.93 -8.78
N TYR A 169 7.26 -10.81 -9.52
CA TYR A 169 7.09 -9.73 -10.48
C TYR A 169 6.29 -8.61 -9.84
N ILE A 170 6.81 -7.39 -9.91
CA ILE A 170 6.24 -6.21 -9.24
C ILE A 170 5.80 -5.21 -10.29
N THR A 171 4.57 -4.75 -10.22
CA THR A 171 4.02 -3.75 -11.13
C THR A 171 2.96 -2.88 -10.45
N ASN A 172 2.41 -1.92 -11.18
CA ASN A 172 1.29 -1.08 -10.75
C ASN A 172 0.14 -1.18 -11.74
N VAL A 173 -1.05 -0.79 -11.31
CA VAL A 173 -2.22 -0.61 -12.18
C VAL A 173 -1.90 0.41 -13.28
N LEU A 174 -1.43 1.60 -12.89
CA LEU A 174 -0.98 2.62 -13.83
C LEU A 174 0.50 2.46 -14.16
N LYS A 175 0.87 2.73 -15.41
CA LYS A 175 2.25 2.71 -15.89
C LYS A 175 2.92 4.10 -15.92
N CYS A 176 2.14 5.14 -15.60
CA CYS A 176 2.57 6.53 -15.60
C CYS A 176 2.22 7.18 -14.28
N ARG A 177 3.05 8.11 -13.80
CA ARG A 177 2.82 8.88 -12.56
C ARG A 177 1.66 9.86 -12.74
N PRO A 178 0.64 9.86 -11.88
CA PRO A 178 -0.37 10.92 -11.85
C PRO A 178 0.24 12.25 -11.36
N PRO A 179 -0.17 13.41 -11.92
CA PRO A 179 0.31 14.73 -11.49
C PRO A 179 0.15 14.92 -9.97
N ALA A 180 1.22 15.42 -9.32
CA ALA A 180 1.28 15.63 -7.86
C ALA A 180 0.89 14.39 -7.03
N ASN A 181 1.08 13.18 -7.56
CA ASN A 181 0.71 11.90 -6.94
C ASN A 181 -0.79 11.85 -6.53
N ARG A 182 -1.67 12.49 -7.31
CA ARG A 182 -3.11 12.38 -7.09
C ARG A 182 -3.60 10.95 -7.30
N ASN A 183 -4.78 10.66 -6.81
CA ASN A 183 -5.41 9.37 -7.07
C ASN A 183 -5.62 9.12 -8.57
N PRO A 184 -5.50 7.86 -9.03
CA PRO A 184 -5.87 7.44 -10.37
C PRO A 184 -7.33 7.79 -10.71
N GLN A 185 -7.58 8.19 -11.95
CA GLN A 185 -8.93 8.36 -12.48
C GLN A 185 -9.41 7.07 -13.14
N SER A 186 -10.72 6.81 -13.11
CA SER A 186 -11.30 5.58 -13.67
C SER A 186 -10.97 5.40 -15.16
N ALA A 187 -10.96 6.49 -15.93
CA ALA A 187 -10.58 6.44 -17.35
C ALA A 187 -9.11 6.06 -17.55
N GLU A 188 -8.20 6.53 -16.69
CA GLU A 188 -6.78 6.18 -16.73
C GLU A 188 -6.55 4.71 -16.39
N VAL A 189 -7.26 4.23 -15.36
CA VAL A 189 -7.22 2.80 -14.95
C VAL A 189 -7.74 1.92 -16.08
N ALA A 190 -8.85 2.29 -16.73
CA ALA A 190 -9.42 1.52 -17.83
C ALA A 190 -8.44 1.38 -19.00
N GLN A 191 -7.71 2.44 -19.37
CA GLN A 191 -6.70 2.37 -20.43
C GLN A 191 -5.51 1.49 -20.03
N CYS A 192 -5.01 1.59 -18.80
CA CYS A 192 -3.88 0.79 -18.34
C CYS A 192 -4.24 -0.67 -18.03
N ALA A 193 -5.51 -1.00 -17.80
CA ALA A 193 -5.98 -2.34 -17.45
C ALA A 193 -5.59 -3.40 -18.48
N HIS A 194 -5.58 -3.06 -19.77
CA HIS A 194 -5.18 -3.97 -20.85
C HIS A 194 -3.72 -4.42 -20.72
N TYR A 195 -2.82 -3.51 -20.37
CA TYR A 195 -1.42 -3.84 -20.14
C TYR A 195 -1.23 -4.73 -18.91
N LEU A 196 -1.94 -4.41 -17.80
CA LEU A 196 -1.89 -5.23 -16.60
C LEU A 196 -2.43 -6.65 -16.87
N ALA A 197 -3.56 -6.77 -17.56
CA ALA A 197 -4.14 -8.06 -17.94
C ALA A 197 -3.16 -8.92 -18.74
N ARG A 198 -2.46 -8.31 -19.71
CA ARG A 198 -1.45 -9.01 -20.50
C ARG A 198 -0.22 -9.41 -19.64
N GLN A 199 0.23 -8.54 -18.73
CA GLN A 199 1.31 -8.90 -17.81
C GLN A 199 0.93 -10.10 -16.93
N VAL A 200 -0.29 -10.15 -16.39
CA VAL A 200 -0.79 -11.32 -15.63
C VAL A 200 -0.72 -12.59 -16.49
N ALA A 201 -1.18 -12.52 -17.74
CA ALA A 201 -1.16 -13.68 -18.65
C ALA A 201 0.26 -14.15 -19.00
N LEU A 202 1.25 -13.24 -19.05
CA LEU A 202 2.64 -13.56 -19.37
C LEU A 202 3.44 -14.04 -18.14
N VAL A 203 3.19 -13.49 -16.95
CA VAL A 203 3.85 -13.89 -15.69
C VAL A 203 3.36 -15.28 -15.26
N GLN A 204 2.08 -15.59 -15.49
CA GLN A 204 1.42 -16.82 -15.05
C GLN A 204 1.59 -17.09 -13.54
N PRO A 205 1.30 -16.12 -12.67
CA PRO A 205 1.58 -16.24 -11.25
C PRO A 205 0.65 -17.25 -10.59
N LYS A 206 1.10 -17.87 -9.49
CA LYS A 206 0.26 -18.70 -8.63
C LYS A 206 -0.61 -17.84 -7.70
N VAL A 207 -0.13 -16.63 -7.34
CA VAL A 207 -0.87 -15.69 -6.51
C VAL A 207 -0.61 -14.26 -6.94
N ILE A 208 -1.66 -13.42 -6.87
CA ILE A 208 -1.58 -11.97 -7.04
C ILE A 208 -1.78 -11.31 -5.67
N ILE A 209 -0.90 -10.38 -5.30
CA ILE A 209 -1.05 -9.56 -4.10
C ILE A 209 -1.53 -8.18 -4.53
N ALA A 210 -2.79 -7.86 -4.26
CA ALA A 210 -3.40 -6.56 -4.54
C ALA A 210 -3.13 -5.60 -3.37
N MET A 211 -2.23 -4.62 -3.57
CA MET A 211 -1.80 -3.68 -2.53
C MET A 211 -2.53 -2.35 -2.64
N GLY A 212 -3.48 -2.13 -1.72
CA GLY A 212 -4.23 -0.88 -1.65
C GLY A 212 -5.50 -0.88 -2.51
N ARG A 213 -6.36 0.14 -2.29
CA ARG A 213 -7.71 0.16 -2.86
C ARG A 213 -7.73 0.22 -4.39
N PHE A 214 -6.78 0.89 -5.03
CA PHE A 214 -6.80 1.04 -6.49
C PHE A 214 -6.37 -0.25 -7.19
N ALA A 215 -5.45 -1.03 -6.60
CA ALA A 215 -5.16 -2.38 -7.08
C ALA A 215 -6.39 -3.29 -6.95
N VAL A 216 -7.10 -3.20 -5.82
CA VAL A 216 -8.36 -3.93 -5.60
C VAL A 216 -9.43 -3.54 -6.62
N GLN A 217 -9.65 -2.24 -6.84
CA GLN A 217 -10.63 -1.76 -7.81
C GLN A 217 -10.31 -2.23 -9.23
N ALA A 218 -9.04 -2.20 -9.62
CA ALA A 218 -8.62 -2.63 -10.95
C ALA A 218 -8.77 -4.14 -11.17
N LEU A 219 -8.44 -4.96 -10.16
CA LEU A 219 -8.43 -6.41 -10.28
C LEU A 219 -9.80 -7.03 -9.95
N LEU A 220 -10.47 -6.55 -8.88
CA LEU A 220 -11.70 -7.16 -8.38
C LEU A 220 -12.96 -6.35 -8.72
N GLN A 221 -12.80 -5.16 -9.32
CA GLN A 221 -13.89 -4.23 -9.63
C GLN A 221 -14.77 -3.93 -8.40
N SER A 222 -14.18 -3.98 -7.20
CA SER A 222 -14.85 -3.74 -5.93
C SER A 222 -14.45 -2.40 -5.33
N ASN A 223 -15.44 -1.70 -4.77
CA ASN A 223 -15.24 -0.46 -4.00
C ASN A 223 -15.32 -0.68 -2.49
N GLU A 224 -15.40 -1.94 -2.05
CA GLU A 224 -15.44 -2.25 -0.62
C GLU A 224 -14.13 -1.86 0.09
N PRO A 225 -14.22 -1.47 1.37
CA PRO A 225 -13.04 -1.20 2.18
C PRO A 225 -12.11 -2.41 2.24
N ILE A 226 -10.79 -2.17 2.17
CA ILE A 226 -9.75 -3.22 2.25
C ILE A 226 -9.97 -4.13 3.47
N GLY A 227 -10.37 -3.55 4.62
CA GLY A 227 -10.63 -4.32 5.84
C GLY A 227 -11.70 -5.41 5.72
N LYS A 228 -12.61 -5.31 4.74
CA LYS A 228 -13.61 -6.35 4.44
C LYS A 228 -13.11 -7.40 3.46
N LEU A 229 -12.21 -7.02 2.56
CA LEU A 229 -11.75 -7.88 1.48
C LEU A 229 -10.48 -8.66 1.85
N ARG A 230 -9.69 -8.17 2.82
CA ARG A 230 -8.49 -8.87 3.29
C ARG A 230 -8.84 -10.13 4.10
N GLY A 231 -7.89 -11.06 4.20
CA GLY A 231 -8.09 -12.33 4.90
C GLY A 231 -8.97 -13.32 4.13
N GLN A 232 -9.22 -13.07 2.84
CA GLN A 232 -9.99 -13.93 1.94
C GLN A 232 -9.25 -14.10 0.63
N VAL A 233 -9.47 -15.23 -0.04
CA VAL A 233 -8.93 -15.52 -1.37
C VAL A 233 -9.96 -15.11 -2.42
N HIS A 234 -9.63 -14.08 -3.18
CA HIS A 234 -10.40 -13.64 -4.36
C HIS A 234 -9.81 -14.25 -5.64
N ARG A 235 -10.36 -13.92 -6.80
CA ARG A 235 -9.85 -14.39 -8.10
C ARG A 235 -9.86 -13.29 -9.15
N TYR A 236 -8.81 -13.29 -9.98
CA TYR A 236 -8.71 -12.47 -11.18
C TYR A 236 -8.21 -13.34 -12.33
N GLN A 237 -8.99 -13.47 -13.40
CA GLN A 237 -8.68 -14.34 -14.55
C GLN A 237 -8.27 -15.77 -14.14
N GLY A 238 -8.94 -16.33 -13.13
CA GLY A 238 -8.64 -17.65 -12.59
C GLY A 238 -7.49 -17.71 -11.56
N VAL A 239 -6.64 -16.68 -11.48
CA VAL A 239 -5.53 -16.61 -10.53
C VAL A 239 -6.04 -16.14 -9.15
N PRO A 240 -5.61 -16.79 -8.05
CA PRO A 240 -5.91 -16.33 -6.69
C PRO A 240 -5.38 -14.91 -6.44
N VAL A 241 -6.18 -14.08 -5.76
CA VAL A 241 -5.84 -12.70 -5.38
C VAL A 241 -5.99 -12.54 -3.87
N ILE A 242 -4.92 -12.11 -3.21
CA ILE A 242 -4.91 -11.74 -1.80
C ILE A 242 -4.86 -10.22 -1.71
N VAL A 243 -5.80 -9.64 -0.97
CA VAL A 243 -5.88 -8.20 -0.72
C VAL A 243 -5.10 -7.84 0.53
N THR A 244 -4.25 -6.82 0.45
CA THR A 244 -3.53 -6.29 1.62
C THR A 244 -3.36 -4.78 1.55
N TYR A 245 -2.82 -4.18 2.63
CA TYR A 245 -2.53 -2.77 2.69
C TYR A 245 -1.30 -2.40 1.85
N HIS A 246 -1.33 -1.21 1.25
CA HIS A 246 -0.19 -0.68 0.52
C HIS A 246 0.99 -0.36 1.47
N PRO A 247 2.25 -0.65 1.11
CA PRO A 247 3.40 -0.38 1.98
C PRO A 247 3.50 1.07 2.45
N ALA A 248 3.17 2.05 1.59
CA ALA A 248 3.14 3.46 1.99
C ALA A 248 2.11 3.76 3.10
N TYR A 249 0.99 3.04 3.16
CA TYR A 249 0.05 3.12 4.27
C TYR A 249 0.65 2.51 5.55
N LEU A 250 1.29 1.35 5.45
CA LEU A 250 1.91 0.64 6.59
C LEU A 250 3.08 1.43 7.22
N LEU A 251 3.74 2.30 6.46
CA LEU A 251 4.74 3.23 7.00
C LEU A 251 4.11 4.29 7.89
N ARG A 252 2.90 4.75 7.57
CA ARG A 252 2.15 5.75 8.35
C ARG A 252 1.34 5.12 9.50
N THR A 253 0.97 3.84 9.36
CA THR A 253 0.16 3.10 10.34
C THR A 253 0.85 1.77 10.68
N PRO A 254 1.94 1.79 11.46
CA PRO A 254 2.75 0.60 11.75
C PRO A 254 1.98 -0.50 12.49
N SER A 255 0.92 -0.17 13.24
CA SER A 255 0.05 -1.14 13.93
C SER A 255 -0.62 -2.13 12.97
N ASP A 256 -0.82 -1.75 11.71
CA ASP A 256 -1.47 -2.61 10.71
C ASP A 256 -0.49 -3.57 9.99
N LYS A 257 0.82 -3.49 10.28
CA LYS A 257 1.81 -4.43 9.72
C LYS A 257 1.51 -5.89 10.08
N GLY A 258 1.00 -6.15 11.30
CA GLY A 258 0.57 -7.49 11.69
C GLY A 258 -0.59 -8.03 10.84
N LYS A 259 -1.51 -7.15 10.41
CA LYS A 259 -2.59 -7.52 9.51
C LYS A 259 -2.05 -7.87 8.11
N ALA A 260 -1.13 -7.05 7.59
CA ALA A 260 -0.49 -7.32 6.31
C ALA A 260 0.33 -8.62 6.35
N TRP A 261 0.97 -8.92 7.47
CA TRP A 261 1.65 -10.21 7.67
C TRP A 261 0.68 -11.41 7.59
N ALA A 262 -0.48 -11.32 8.24
CA ALA A 262 -1.49 -12.37 8.14
C ALA A 262 -1.97 -12.59 6.69
N ASP A 263 -2.09 -11.52 5.88
CA ASP A 263 -2.44 -11.61 4.46
C ASP A 263 -1.33 -12.31 3.65
N LEU A 264 -0.06 -12.03 3.96
CA LEU A 264 1.07 -12.71 3.31
C LEU A 264 1.16 -14.20 3.69
N CYS A 265 0.84 -14.56 4.95
CA CYS A 265 0.73 -15.97 5.35
C CYS A 265 -0.36 -16.70 4.54
N LEU A 266 -1.53 -16.06 4.37
CA LEU A 266 -2.61 -16.61 3.52
C LEU A 266 -2.16 -16.79 2.07
N ALA A 267 -1.32 -15.86 1.57
CA ALA A 267 -0.77 -15.98 0.23
C ALA A 267 0.20 -17.17 0.10
N MET A 268 1.08 -17.40 1.08
CA MET A 268 1.96 -18.58 1.12
C MET A 268 1.16 -19.87 1.10
N GLU A 269 0.14 -19.99 1.97
CA GLU A 269 -0.76 -21.15 2.00
C GLU A 269 -1.45 -21.38 0.66
N THR A 270 -1.82 -20.27 -0.04
CA THR A 270 -2.48 -20.33 -1.34
C THR A 270 -1.52 -20.82 -2.45
N VAL A 271 -0.25 -20.42 -2.42
CA VAL A 271 0.78 -20.86 -3.38
C VAL A 271 1.11 -22.33 -3.19
N ASP A 272 1.19 -22.80 -1.94
CA ASP A 272 1.55 -24.19 -1.60
C ASP A 272 0.41 -25.18 -1.83
N THR A 273 -0.83 -24.69 -1.91
CA THR A 273 -2.01 -25.54 -2.15
C THR A 273 -2.18 -25.75 -3.66
N PRO A 274 -2.08 -27.02 -4.15
CA PRO A 274 -2.31 -27.28 -5.56
C PRO A 274 -3.74 -26.88 -5.92
N LEU A 275 -3.88 -26.02 -6.94
CA LEU A 275 -5.18 -25.64 -7.48
C LEU A 275 -5.90 -26.92 -7.92
N ARG A 276 -6.95 -27.31 -7.20
CA ARG A 276 -7.89 -28.34 -7.71
C ARG A 276 -8.51 -27.76 -8.99
N ARG A 277 -8.11 -28.30 -10.12
CA ARG A 277 -8.68 -28.01 -11.44
C ARG A 277 -10.09 -28.54 -11.54
#